data_3b5efdab031035fe161696c9889b0cae
#
_entry.id   3b5efdab031035fe161696c9889b0cae
#
_cell.length_a   1.000
_cell.length_b   1.000
_cell.length_c   1.000
_cell.angle_alpha   90.00
_cell.angle_beta   90.00
_cell.angle_gamma   90.00
#
_symmetry.space_group_name_H-M   'P 1'
#
loop_
_entity.id
_entity.type
_entity.pdbx_description
1 polymer ?
#
loop_
_entity_poly.entity_id
_entity_poly.type
_entity_poly.pdbx_seq_one_letter_code
_entity_poly.pdbx_strand_id
1 'polypeptide(L)'
;MDKKQQAFQFVDQHREEMVGLWREVVMLESGPHEKTGIDAVAARFGQVLAEAGAGIRSVEFEHAGNMLIAELGAERKKPGVIFLGHMDTAIAAGAATERPFVIRDGKVYGPGVLDMKGGIVAFLYAIKALNAAGYDSRPIKVLLAGDEEVLHAKSTAPDQLVAESQGYAAAFNAETGFLDNGIVVGRKGVARFTMEVSGVAAHAGNDPEN
;
A
#
# COMPACT_ATOMS: atom_id res chain seq x y z
N MET A 1 31.69 -2.56 -9.92
CA MET A 1 30.25 -2.83 -10.11
C MET A 1 29.54 -1.49 -10.08
N ASP A 2 28.64 -1.23 -11.01
CA ASP A 2 27.86 0.00 -10.97
C ASP A 2 26.76 -0.07 -9.88
N LYS A 3 26.17 1.09 -9.51
CA LYS A 3 25.14 1.17 -8.45
C LYS A 3 23.93 0.30 -8.77
N LYS A 4 23.55 0.14 -10.04
CA LYS A 4 22.43 -0.69 -10.47
C LYS A 4 22.71 -2.18 -10.20
N GLN A 5 23.88 -2.66 -10.57
CA GLN A 5 24.30 -4.04 -10.32
C GLN A 5 24.37 -4.34 -8.81
N GLN A 6 24.87 -3.37 -8.01
CA GLN A 6 24.91 -3.51 -6.55
C GLN A 6 23.52 -3.64 -5.96
N ALA A 7 22.55 -2.82 -6.44
CA ALA A 7 21.16 -2.88 -5.97
C ALA A 7 20.50 -4.22 -6.32
N PHE A 8 20.69 -4.76 -7.53
CA PHE A 8 20.15 -6.08 -7.88
C PHE A 8 20.79 -7.20 -7.06
N GLN A 9 22.09 -7.16 -6.86
CA GLN A 9 22.80 -8.14 -6.02
C GLN A 9 22.28 -8.10 -4.58
N PHE A 10 22.02 -6.90 -4.03
CA PHE A 10 21.42 -6.75 -2.71
C PHE A 10 20.08 -7.47 -2.62
N VAL A 11 19.18 -7.24 -3.58
CA VAL A 11 17.85 -7.90 -3.60
C VAL A 11 17.99 -9.42 -3.64
N ASP A 12 18.90 -9.95 -4.50
CA ASP A 12 19.12 -11.39 -4.60
C ASP A 12 19.64 -12.01 -3.29
N GLN A 13 20.51 -11.29 -2.57
CA GLN A 13 21.07 -11.74 -1.29
C GLN A 13 20.06 -11.68 -0.13
N HIS A 14 19.02 -10.85 -0.23
CA HIS A 14 18.03 -10.65 0.84
C HIS A 14 16.66 -11.29 0.54
N ARG A 15 16.61 -12.22 -0.41
CA ARG A 15 15.36 -12.85 -0.84
C ARG A 15 14.62 -13.55 0.30
N GLU A 16 15.32 -14.24 1.19
CA GLU A 16 14.72 -14.92 2.34
C GLU A 16 14.14 -13.93 3.35
N GLU A 17 14.84 -12.83 3.60
CA GLU A 17 14.33 -11.75 4.46
C GLU A 17 13.08 -11.10 3.88
N MET A 18 13.04 -10.87 2.55
CA MET A 18 11.86 -10.36 1.86
C MET A 18 10.66 -11.26 2.07
N VAL A 19 10.84 -12.57 1.87
CA VAL A 19 9.78 -13.56 2.07
C VAL A 19 9.36 -13.63 3.55
N GLY A 20 10.31 -13.50 4.46
CA GLY A 20 10.06 -13.44 5.91
C GLY A 20 9.17 -12.27 6.28
N LEU A 21 9.53 -11.05 5.87
CA LEU A 21 8.74 -9.86 6.08
C LEU A 21 7.35 -9.96 5.43
N TRP A 22 7.29 -10.48 4.20
CA TRP A 22 6.03 -10.68 3.50
C TRP A 22 5.09 -11.60 4.26
N ARG A 23 5.61 -12.74 4.73
CA ARG A 23 4.86 -13.67 5.60
C ARG A 23 4.36 -12.99 6.86
N GLU A 24 5.22 -12.26 7.54
CA GLU A 24 4.91 -11.56 8.78
C GLU A 24 3.72 -10.59 8.59
N VAL A 25 3.78 -9.71 7.61
CA VAL A 25 2.74 -8.71 7.40
C VAL A 25 1.44 -9.30 6.83
N VAL A 26 1.52 -10.38 6.05
CA VAL A 26 0.33 -11.10 5.57
C VAL A 26 -0.43 -11.75 6.72
N MET A 27 0.27 -12.23 7.75
CA MET A 27 -0.34 -12.83 8.93
C MET A 27 -0.92 -11.82 9.92
N LEU A 28 -0.66 -10.52 9.73
CA LEU A 28 -1.36 -9.45 10.45
C LEU A 28 -2.71 -9.20 9.79
N GLU A 29 -3.79 -9.42 10.53
CA GLU A 29 -5.16 -9.15 10.07
C GLU A 29 -5.33 -7.65 9.80
N SER A 30 -5.59 -7.29 8.55
CA SER A 30 -5.74 -5.90 8.13
C SER A 30 -6.92 -5.69 7.19
N GLY A 31 -8.03 -6.38 7.45
CA GLY A 31 -9.27 -6.18 6.73
C GLY A 31 -9.79 -4.72 6.86
N PRO A 32 -10.79 -4.33 6.06
CA PRO A 32 -11.18 -2.92 5.92
C PRO A 32 -11.69 -2.25 7.21
N HIS A 33 -12.02 -3.08 8.22
CA HIS A 33 -12.54 -2.60 9.53
C HIS A 33 -11.58 -2.93 10.69
N GLU A 34 -10.42 -3.50 10.39
CA GLU A 34 -9.44 -3.97 11.37
C GLU A 34 -8.37 -2.90 11.63
N LYS A 35 -8.79 -1.70 12.11
CA LYS A 35 -7.86 -0.59 12.36
C LYS A 35 -6.60 -1.02 13.12
N THR A 36 -6.75 -1.77 14.19
CA THR A 36 -5.61 -2.22 15.02
C THR A 36 -4.62 -3.07 14.22
N GLY A 37 -5.12 -3.93 13.35
CA GLY A 37 -4.27 -4.76 12.49
C GLY A 37 -3.60 -3.97 11.38
N ILE A 38 -4.33 -3.02 10.77
CA ILE A 38 -3.75 -2.10 9.78
C ILE A 38 -2.64 -1.26 10.41
N ASP A 39 -2.88 -0.73 11.61
CA ASP A 39 -1.89 0.06 12.34
C ASP A 39 -0.66 -0.79 12.74
N ALA A 40 -0.85 -2.09 13.03
CA ALA A 40 0.26 -3.02 13.26
C ALA A 40 1.09 -3.25 11.98
N VAL A 41 0.45 -3.37 10.82
CA VAL A 41 1.14 -3.41 9.52
C VAL A 41 1.92 -2.12 9.27
N ALA A 42 1.30 -0.96 9.54
CA ALA A 42 1.95 0.34 9.43
C ALA A 42 3.19 0.44 10.33
N ALA A 43 3.08 0.02 11.58
CA ALA A 43 4.19 0.02 12.54
C ALA A 43 5.34 -0.87 12.04
N ARG A 44 5.04 -2.05 11.50
CA ARG A 44 6.06 -2.97 10.99
C ARG A 44 6.78 -2.44 9.76
N PHE A 45 6.05 -1.87 8.79
CA PHE A 45 6.67 -1.22 7.63
C PHE A 45 7.45 0.04 8.02
N GLY A 46 6.92 0.82 8.97
CA GLY A 46 7.61 1.98 9.52
C GLY A 46 8.95 1.61 10.16
N GLN A 47 9.02 0.50 10.91
CA GLN A 47 10.26 -0.01 11.48
C GLN A 47 11.28 -0.33 10.38
N VAL A 48 10.89 -1.07 9.33
CA VAL A 48 11.79 -1.42 8.21
C VAL A 48 12.33 -0.19 7.50
N LEU A 49 11.48 0.83 7.31
CA LEU A 49 11.87 2.09 6.69
C LEU A 49 12.79 2.91 7.60
N ALA A 50 12.53 2.93 8.92
CA ALA A 50 13.39 3.60 9.89
C ALA A 50 14.79 2.95 9.95
N GLU A 51 14.87 1.62 9.91
CA GLU A 51 16.13 0.86 9.81
C GLU A 51 16.90 1.20 8.52
N ALA A 52 16.19 1.55 7.45
CA ALA A 52 16.79 2.05 6.21
C ALA A 52 17.16 3.56 6.26
N GLY A 53 16.97 4.23 7.39
CA GLY A 53 17.32 5.63 7.60
C GLY A 53 16.22 6.63 7.20
N ALA A 54 14.97 6.18 7.02
CA ALA A 54 13.87 7.09 6.75
C ALA A 54 13.39 7.83 8.02
N GLY A 55 13.04 9.09 7.88
CA GLY A 55 12.18 9.78 8.82
C GLY A 55 10.75 9.27 8.72
N ILE A 56 10.14 8.86 9.84
CA ILE A 56 8.81 8.24 9.87
C ILE A 56 7.81 9.20 10.49
N ARG A 57 6.62 9.28 9.90
CA ARG A 57 5.48 10.04 10.39
C ARG A 57 4.19 9.27 10.15
N SER A 58 3.21 9.39 11.04
CA SER A 58 1.87 8.84 10.89
C SER A 58 0.84 9.96 10.80
N VAL A 59 -0.18 9.77 9.97
CA VAL A 59 -1.42 10.55 10.02
C VAL A 59 -2.48 9.66 10.64
N GLU A 60 -2.98 10.09 11.80
CA GLU A 60 -3.94 9.30 12.58
C GLU A 60 -5.37 9.58 12.11
N PHE A 61 -6.16 8.53 12.01
CA PHE A 61 -7.60 8.58 11.74
C PHE A 61 -8.36 7.81 12.82
N GLU A 62 -9.47 8.35 13.25
CA GLU A 62 -10.29 7.74 14.32
C GLU A 62 -10.95 6.44 13.86
N HIS A 63 -11.45 6.41 12.62
CA HIS A 63 -12.31 5.32 12.11
C HIS A 63 -11.73 4.57 10.93
N ALA A 64 -10.44 4.78 10.63
CA ALA A 64 -9.69 4.12 9.56
C ALA A 64 -8.30 3.74 10.04
N GLY A 65 -7.63 2.84 9.34
CA GLY A 65 -6.21 2.59 9.54
C GLY A 65 -5.37 3.85 9.31
N ASN A 66 -4.36 4.07 10.14
CA ASN A 66 -3.50 5.24 10.02
C ASN A 66 -2.70 5.22 8.72
N MET A 67 -2.41 6.41 8.17
CA MET A 67 -1.53 6.54 7.02
C MET A 67 -0.08 6.61 7.49
N LEU A 68 0.80 5.80 6.90
CA LEU A 68 2.24 5.82 7.11
C LEU A 68 2.90 6.70 6.06
N ILE A 69 3.75 7.63 6.50
CA ILE A 69 4.57 8.48 5.66
C ILE A 69 6.02 8.28 6.06
N ALA A 70 6.88 8.00 5.09
CA ALA A 70 8.31 7.89 5.32
C ALA A 70 9.09 8.68 4.26
N GLU A 71 10.20 9.28 4.64
CA GLU A 71 11.02 10.08 3.73
C GLU A 71 12.51 9.83 3.95
N LEU A 72 13.23 9.56 2.87
CA LEU A 72 14.68 9.40 2.84
C LEU A 72 15.30 10.50 1.98
N GLY A 73 16.39 11.09 2.47
CA GLY A 73 17.15 12.07 1.72
C GLY A 73 16.38 13.35 1.44
N ALA A 74 15.60 13.84 2.41
CA ALA A 74 14.84 15.10 2.30
C ALA A 74 15.72 16.33 1.96
N GLU A 75 17.02 16.28 2.30
CA GLU A 75 18.00 17.31 2.00
C GLU A 75 18.41 17.38 0.52
N ARG A 76 18.08 16.37 -0.28
CA ARG A 76 18.46 16.27 -1.70
C ARG A 76 17.63 17.26 -2.53
N LYS A 77 18.30 17.95 -3.45
CA LYS A 77 17.73 19.13 -4.14
C LYS A 77 16.87 18.83 -5.38
N LYS A 78 17.00 17.63 -5.95
CA LYS A 78 16.20 17.26 -7.14
C LYS A 78 14.78 16.90 -6.72
N PRO A 79 13.77 17.12 -7.58
CA PRO A 79 12.42 16.62 -7.32
C PRO A 79 12.45 15.11 -7.01
N GLY A 80 11.83 14.73 -5.90
CA GLY A 80 11.85 13.35 -5.40
C GLY A 80 11.01 12.38 -6.22
N VAL A 81 10.98 11.13 -5.76
CA VAL A 81 10.05 10.10 -6.23
C VAL A 81 9.22 9.58 -5.07
N ILE A 82 8.01 9.12 -5.36
CA ILE A 82 7.07 8.60 -4.38
C ILE A 82 6.82 7.13 -4.66
N PHE A 83 6.77 6.32 -3.61
CA PHE A 83 6.18 4.98 -3.62
C PHE A 83 4.83 5.04 -2.91
N LEU A 84 3.78 4.61 -3.62
CA LEU A 84 2.40 4.60 -3.14
C LEU A 84 1.95 3.18 -2.87
N GLY A 85 1.07 3.00 -1.89
CA GLY A 85 0.40 1.75 -1.63
C GLY A 85 -0.63 1.85 -0.51
N HIS A 86 -1.28 0.73 -0.21
CA HIS A 86 -2.21 0.59 0.90
C HIS A 86 -1.90 -0.66 1.74
N MET A 87 -2.23 -0.60 3.02
CA MET A 87 -1.91 -1.61 4.01
C MET A 87 -3.09 -2.48 4.41
N ASP A 88 -4.29 -2.01 4.14
CA ASP A 88 -5.52 -2.76 4.30
C ASP A 88 -5.70 -3.80 3.19
N THR A 89 -6.65 -4.69 3.36
CA THR A 89 -7.03 -5.71 2.39
C THR A 89 -8.55 -5.79 2.29
N ALA A 90 -9.10 -6.18 1.13
CA ALA A 90 -10.53 -6.45 0.95
C ALA A 90 -11.02 -7.69 1.72
N ILE A 91 -10.18 -8.33 2.51
CA ILE A 91 -10.43 -9.63 3.12
C ILE A 91 -10.90 -9.44 4.56
N ALA A 92 -11.98 -10.13 4.93
CA ALA A 92 -12.53 -10.08 6.28
C ALA A 92 -11.56 -10.67 7.33
N ALA A 93 -11.74 -10.25 8.59
CA ALA A 93 -11.01 -10.79 9.73
C ALA A 93 -11.15 -12.32 9.84
N GLY A 94 -10.12 -12.97 10.37
CA GLY A 94 -10.02 -14.43 10.48
C GLY A 94 -9.36 -15.11 9.29
N ALA A 95 -9.21 -14.40 8.19
CA ALA A 95 -8.68 -14.98 6.95
C ALA A 95 -7.22 -15.43 7.04
N ALA A 96 -6.39 -14.78 7.85
CA ALA A 96 -5.01 -15.22 8.05
C ALA A 96 -4.92 -16.55 8.80
N THR A 97 -5.89 -16.84 9.67
CA THR A 97 -6.02 -18.14 10.35
C THR A 97 -6.54 -19.22 9.40
N GLU A 98 -7.57 -18.92 8.62
CA GLU A 98 -8.20 -19.88 7.68
C GLU A 98 -7.34 -20.20 6.47
N ARG A 99 -6.65 -19.20 5.96
CA ARG A 99 -5.81 -19.25 4.75
C ARG A 99 -4.44 -18.62 5.02
N PRO A 100 -3.60 -19.24 5.87
CA PRO A 100 -2.32 -18.66 6.25
C PRO A 100 -1.38 -18.49 5.05
N PHE A 101 -0.34 -17.69 5.25
CA PHE A 101 0.73 -17.54 4.26
C PHE A 101 1.40 -18.89 3.97
N VAL A 102 1.25 -19.37 2.75
CA VAL A 102 1.83 -20.64 2.29
C VAL A 102 2.53 -20.44 0.95
N ILE A 103 3.71 -21.04 0.82
CA ILE A 103 4.40 -21.17 -0.47
C ILE A 103 4.20 -22.60 -0.97
N ARG A 104 3.59 -22.75 -2.13
CA ARG A 104 3.34 -24.06 -2.76
C ARG A 104 3.46 -23.92 -4.29
N ASP A 105 4.18 -24.84 -4.91
CA ASP A 105 4.36 -24.90 -6.36
C ASP A 105 4.86 -23.57 -6.97
N GLY A 106 5.80 -22.90 -6.27
CA GLY A 106 6.37 -21.63 -6.70
C GLY A 106 5.41 -20.44 -6.60
N LYS A 107 4.26 -20.60 -5.97
CA LYS A 107 3.25 -19.56 -5.74
C LYS A 107 3.06 -19.29 -4.26
N VAL A 108 2.71 -18.05 -3.94
CA VAL A 108 2.39 -17.62 -2.57
C VAL A 108 0.88 -17.45 -2.43
N TYR A 109 0.34 -17.95 -1.34
CA TYR A 109 -1.08 -17.86 -0.98
C TYR A 109 -1.21 -17.21 0.39
N GLY A 110 -2.29 -16.46 0.60
CA GLY A 110 -2.63 -15.79 1.86
C GLY A 110 -3.40 -14.49 1.63
N PRO A 111 -4.03 -13.89 2.66
CA PRO A 111 -4.78 -12.66 2.53
C PRO A 111 -3.86 -11.47 2.22
N GLY A 112 -4.17 -10.72 1.16
CA GLY A 112 -3.39 -9.54 0.76
C GLY A 112 -1.97 -9.84 0.26
N VAL A 113 -1.62 -11.10 -0.08
CA VAL A 113 -0.29 -11.44 -0.60
C VAL A 113 0.01 -10.69 -1.89
N LEU A 114 -0.99 -10.49 -2.76
CA LEU A 114 -0.84 -9.80 -4.04
C LEU A 114 -1.33 -8.35 -3.92
N ASP A 115 -2.46 -8.15 -3.29
CA ASP A 115 -3.13 -6.88 -3.12
C ASP A 115 -3.10 -6.45 -1.65
N MET A 116 -2.18 -5.47 -1.21
CA MET A 116 -1.00 -5.21 -2.05
C MET A 116 0.30 -5.36 -1.24
N LYS A 117 0.27 -6.16 -0.13
CA LYS A 117 1.41 -6.31 0.80
C LYS A 117 2.69 -6.80 0.11
N GLY A 118 2.56 -7.67 -0.90
CA GLY A 118 3.70 -8.14 -1.70
C GLY A 118 4.38 -7.02 -2.48
N GLY A 119 3.60 -6.14 -3.08
CA GLY A 119 4.11 -4.97 -3.77
C GLY A 119 4.82 -4.00 -2.83
N ILE A 120 4.27 -3.76 -1.63
CA ILE A 120 4.92 -2.94 -0.61
C ILE A 120 6.27 -3.55 -0.23
N VAL A 121 6.35 -4.83 0.08
CA VAL A 121 7.61 -5.50 0.41
C VAL A 121 8.62 -5.36 -0.73
N ALA A 122 8.18 -5.51 -1.98
CA ALA A 122 9.07 -5.38 -3.14
C ALA A 122 9.71 -3.97 -3.22
N PHE A 123 8.93 -2.91 -3.05
CA PHE A 123 9.53 -1.57 -3.10
C PHE A 123 10.30 -1.19 -1.82
N LEU A 124 9.95 -1.72 -0.64
CA LEU A 124 10.77 -1.54 0.56
C LEU A 124 12.18 -2.10 0.36
N TYR A 125 12.30 -3.28 -0.22
CA TYR A 125 13.61 -3.85 -0.53
C TYR A 125 14.31 -3.15 -1.70
N ALA A 126 13.57 -2.59 -2.66
CA ALA A 126 14.15 -1.71 -3.67
C ALA A 126 14.78 -0.45 -3.02
N ILE A 127 14.10 0.16 -2.02
CA ILE A 127 14.64 1.29 -1.26
C ILE A 127 15.88 0.88 -0.47
N LYS A 128 15.84 -0.24 0.25
CA LYS A 128 17.01 -0.79 0.99
C LYS A 128 18.19 -1.04 0.03
N ALA A 129 17.93 -1.60 -1.14
CA ALA A 129 18.93 -1.86 -2.17
C ALA A 129 19.54 -0.58 -2.74
N LEU A 130 18.73 0.42 -3.03
CA LEU A 130 19.20 1.74 -3.46
C LEU A 130 20.08 2.39 -2.40
N ASN A 131 19.66 2.30 -1.13
CA ASN A 131 20.43 2.85 -0.02
C ASN A 131 21.78 2.13 0.14
N ALA A 132 21.79 0.80 0.10
CA ALA A 132 23.01 -0.01 0.15
C ALA A 132 23.98 0.26 -1.03
N ALA A 133 23.43 0.59 -2.21
CA ALA A 133 24.21 1.01 -3.39
C ALA A 133 24.65 2.49 -3.33
N GLY A 134 24.40 3.19 -2.24
CA GLY A 134 24.76 4.61 -2.07
C GLY A 134 23.97 5.56 -2.98
N TYR A 135 22.69 5.33 -3.18
CA TYR A 135 21.83 6.23 -3.95
C TYR A 135 21.62 7.55 -3.21
N ASP A 136 21.93 8.64 -3.85
CA ASP A 136 21.95 9.99 -3.28
C ASP A 136 21.31 11.06 -4.20
N SER A 137 20.63 10.63 -5.28
CA SER A 137 20.24 11.56 -6.36
C SER A 137 18.97 12.37 -6.03
N ARG A 138 17.92 11.72 -5.51
CA ARG A 138 16.61 12.33 -5.27
C ARG A 138 16.06 11.88 -3.93
N PRO A 139 15.24 12.70 -3.26
CA PRO A 139 14.44 12.24 -2.12
C PRO A 139 13.55 11.05 -2.55
N ILE A 140 13.32 10.14 -1.63
CA ILE A 140 12.37 9.04 -1.78
C ILE A 140 11.32 9.20 -0.67
N LYS A 141 10.06 9.30 -1.06
CA LYS A 141 8.93 9.31 -0.13
C LYS A 141 8.11 8.05 -0.29
N VAL A 142 7.63 7.50 0.81
CA VAL A 142 6.70 6.38 0.85
C VAL A 142 5.40 6.86 1.49
N LEU A 143 4.29 6.63 0.83
CA LEU A 143 2.94 6.98 1.28
C LEU A 143 2.10 5.72 1.28
N LEU A 144 1.73 5.20 2.46
CA LEU A 144 0.90 4.01 2.59
C LEU A 144 -0.41 4.37 3.29
N ALA A 145 -1.51 4.24 2.58
CA ALA A 145 -2.85 4.43 3.12
C ALA A 145 -3.30 3.20 3.93
N GLY A 146 -4.23 3.39 4.86
CA GLY A 146 -4.78 2.31 5.68
C GLY A 146 -6.26 2.00 5.42
N ASP A 147 -6.85 2.51 4.33
CA ASP A 147 -8.29 2.38 4.04
C ASP A 147 -8.63 2.51 2.55
N GLU A 148 -7.76 2.03 1.68
CA GLU A 148 -7.97 2.08 0.22
C GLU A 148 -9.16 1.23 -0.20
N GLU A 149 -9.27 0.02 0.35
CA GLU A 149 -10.27 -1.00 -0.02
C GLU A 149 -11.73 -0.58 0.31
N VAL A 150 -11.87 0.44 1.14
CA VAL A 150 -13.17 1.10 1.41
C VAL A 150 -13.25 2.49 0.78
N LEU A 151 -12.38 2.78 -0.21
CA LEU A 151 -12.35 4.03 -0.97
C LEU A 151 -12.18 5.26 -0.07
N HIS A 152 -11.38 5.14 0.97
CA HIS A 152 -11.09 6.20 1.94
C HIS A 152 -12.36 6.82 2.57
N ALA A 153 -13.40 6.02 2.76
CA ALA A 153 -14.71 6.51 3.18
C ALA A 153 -14.73 7.09 4.61
N LYS A 154 -13.68 6.81 5.41
CA LYS A 154 -13.60 7.22 6.82
C LYS A 154 -12.33 8.00 7.16
N SER A 155 -11.63 8.47 6.15
CA SER A 155 -10.38 9.22 6.33
C SER A 155 -10.27 10.41 5.37
N THR A 156 -9.26 11.25 5.61
CA THR A 156 -8.82 12.29 4.68
C THR A 156 -7.53 11.88 3.95
N ALA A 157 -7.26 10.58 3.84
CA ALA A 157 -6.07 10.06 3.16
C ALA A 157 -5.91 10.59 1.73
N PRO A 158 -6.96 10.75 0.89
CA PRO A 158 -6.81 11.34 -0.44
C PRO A 158 -6.24 12.76 -0.42
N ASP A 159 -6.69 13.60 0.52
CA ASP A 159 -6.19 14.97 0.65
C ASP A 159 -4.70 14.97 1.08
N GLN A 160 -4.34 14.06 1.99
CA GLN A 160 -2.96 13.86 2.42
C GLN A 160 -2.08 13.37 1.26
N LEU A 161 -2.54 12.39 0.48
CA LEU A 161 -1.83 11.88 -0.69
C LEU A 161 -1.56 13.01 -1.71
N VAL A 162 -2.55 13.85 -1.99
CA VAL A 162 -2.41 15.00 -2.88
C VAL A 162 -1.40 16.01 -2.33
N ALA A 163 -1.53 16.38 -1.05
CA ALA A 163 -0.64 17.36 -0.41
C ALA A 163 0.81 16.88 -0.39
N GLU A 164 1.04 15.63 0.01
CA GLU A 164 2.36 15.02 0.11
C GLU A 164 3.03 14.74 -1.24
N SER A 165 2.27 14.72 -2.32
CA SER A 165 2.78 14.47 -3.68
C SER A 165 3.27 15.72 -4.38
N GLN A 166 2.99 16.92 -3.85
CA GLN A 166 3.35 18.17 -4.50
C GLN A 166 4.88 18.32 -4.66
N GLY A 167 5.30 18.66 -5.88
CA GLY A 167 6.72 18.90 -6.20
C GLY A 167 7.56 17.64 -6.46
N TYR A 168 6.97 16.45 -6.41
CA TYR A 168 7.65 15.21 -6.78
C TYR A 168 7.62 14.96 -8.28
N ALA A 169 8.66 14.29 -8.80
CA ALA A 169 8.84 14.07 -10.25
C ALA A 169 8.03 12.88 -10.78
N ALA A 170 7.81 11.86 -9.94
CA ALA A 170 7.10 10.64 -10.32
C ALA A 170 6.55 9.93 -9.08
N ALA A 171 5.50 9.16 -9.28
CA ALA A 171 4.94 8.23 -8.30
C ALA A 171 4.91 6.82 -8.89
N PHE A 172 5.30 5.84 -8.07
CA PHE A 172 5.26 4.43 -8.37
C PHE A 172 4.26 3.77 -7.42
N ASN A 173 3.28 3.10 -7.99
CA ASN A 173 2.32 2.30 -7.23
C ASN A 173 2.64 0.82 -7.46
N ALA A 174 2.83 0.06 -6.37
CA ALA A 174 3.15 -1.36 -6.41
C ALA A 174 1.91 -2.26 -6.30
N GLU A 175 0.77 -1.76 -6.77
CA GLU A 175 -0.47 -2.51 -6.95
C GLU A 175 -0.29 -3.75 -7.84
N THR A 176 -1.32 -4.58 -7.86
CA THR A 176 -1.36 -5.78 -8.68
C THR A 176 -1.04 -5.46 -10.14
N GLY A 177 -0.03 -6.12 -10.68
CA GLY A 177 0.38 -5.98 -12.07
C GLY A 177 -0.31 -7.01 -12.99
N PHE A 178 -0.03 -6.89 -14.27
CA PHE A 178 -0.45 -7.87 -15.27
C PHE A 178 0.55 -9.04 -15.33
N LEU A 179 0.08 -10.20 -15.82
CA LEU A 179 0.91 -11.41 -15.94
C LEU A 179 2.11 -11.25 -16.88
N ASP A 180 2.07 -10.29 -17.77
CA ASP A 180 3.14 -9.94 -18.72
C ASP A 180 4.13 -8.91 -18.17
N ASN A 181 4.03 -8.57 -16.88
CA ASN A 181 4.78 -7.48 -16.23
C ASN A 181 4.53 -6.09 -16.86
N GLY A 182 3.37 -5.89 -17.49
CA GLY A 182 2.98 -4.61 -18.04
C GLY A 182 2.89 -3.51 -16.98
N ILE A 183 3.36 -2.31 -17.33
CA ILE A 183 3.28 -1.14 -16.46
C ILE A 183 2.06 -0.31 -16.86
N VAL A 184 1.19 -0.03 -15.89
CA VAL A 184 0.02 0.82 -16.09
C VAL A 184 0.45 2.28 -16.04
N VAL A 185 0.29 3.00 -17.16
CA VAL A 185 0.69 4.41 -17.30
C VAL A 185 -0.49 5.37 -17.41
N GLY A 186 -1.73 4.87 -17.34
CA GLY A 186 -2.95 5.66 -17.40
C GLY A 186 -4.10 4.98 -16.68
N ARG A 187 -5.02 5.79 -16.17
CA ARG A 187 -6.22 5.32 -15.45
C ARG A 187 -7.47 5.99 -15.99
N LYS A 188 -8.60 5.31 -15.84
CA LYS A 188 -9.93 5.90 -16.05
C LYS A 188 -10.43 6.49 -14.73
N GLY A 189 -11.35 7.46 -14.83
CA GLY A 189 -12.08 7.97 -13.67
C GLY A 189 -13.11 6.95 -13.18
N VAL A 190 -13.31 6.91 -11.86
CA VAL A 190 -14.39 6.16 -11.20
C VAL A 190 -15.23 7.15 -10.43
N ALA A 191 -16.55 6.99 -10.48
CA ALA A 191 -17.48 7.75 -9.67
C ALA A 191 -18.51 6.81 -9.05
N ARG A 192 -18.86 7.08 -7.81
CA ARG A 192 -19.93 6.36 -7.09
C ARG A 192 -21.07 7.36 -6.83
N PHE A 193 -22.28 6.92 -7.09
CA PHE A 193 -23.48 7.69 -6.80
C PHE A 193 -24.37 6.89 -5.86
N THR A 194 -24.96 7.58 -4.88
CA THR A 194 -26.02 7.04 -4.05
C THR A 194 -27.31 7.79 -4.38
N MET A 195 -28.35 7.03 -4.68
CA MET A 195 -29.69 7.60 -4.86
C MET A 195 -30.56 7.11 -3.72
N GLU A 196 -31.10 8.04 -2.97
CA GLU A 196 -32.07 7.76 -1.91
C GLU A 196 -33.46 8.20 -2.39
N VAL A 197 -34.40 7.28 -2.36
CA VAL A 197 -35.80 7.54 -2.74
C VAL A 197 -36.67 7.27 -1.53
N SER A 198 -37.34 8.30 -1.05
CA SER A 198 -38.29 8.21 0.06
C SER A 198 -39.72 8.24 -0.49
N GLY A 199 -40.55 7.35 -0.03
CA GLY A 199 -41.91 7.23 -0.47
C GLY A 199 -42.66 6.07 0.19
N VAL A 200 -43.89 5.88 -0.22
CA VAL A 200 -44.71 4.72 0.19
C VAL A 200 -44.50 3.60 -0.82
N ALA A 201 -44.17 2.41 -0.30
CA ALA A 201 -44.01 1.24 -1.16
C ALA A 201 -45.34 0.85 -1.80
N ALA A 202 -45.39 0.89 -3.10
CA ALA A 202 -46.60 0.54 -3.86
C ALA A 202 -46.26 -0.25 -5.12
N HIS A 203 -47.21 -1.02 -5.63
CA HIS A 203 -47.08 -1.73 -6.89
C HIS A 203 -47.41 -0.77 -8.02
N ALA A 204 -46.43 -0.42 -8.88
CA ALA A 204 -46.55 0.58 -9.92
C ALA A 204 -47.73 0.40 -10.91
N GLY A 205 -48.24 -0.83 -11.08
CA GLY A 205 -49.38 -1.12 -11.95
C GLY A 205 -50.73 -1.08 -11.24
N ASN A 206 -50.75 -1.23 -9.88
CA ASN A 206 -52.00 -1.28 -9.11
C ASN A 206 -52.26 0.01 -8.36
N ASP A 207 -51.23 0.79 -8.07
CA ASP A 207 -51.32 2.02 -7.29
C ASP A 207 -50.25 3.04 -7.77
N PRO A 208 -50.42 3.54 -8.99
CA PRO A 208 -49.42 4.38 -9.64
C PRO A 208 -49.33 5.80 -9.10
N GLU A 209 -50.28 6.20 -8.20
CA GLU A 209 -50.37 7.56 -7.64
C GLU A 209 -49.69 7.69 -6.28
N ASN A 210 -49.12 6.61 -5.71
CA ASN A 210 -48.38 6.58 -4.44
C ASN A 210 -46.89 6.58 -4.60
#